data_a901fec8853d770a68905b6dfddca8c0
#
_entry.id   a901fec8853d770a68905b6dfddca8c0
#
_cell.length_a   1.000
_cell.length_b   1.000
_cell.length_c   1.000
_cell.angle_alpha   90.00
_cell.angle_beta   90.00
_cell.angle_gamma   90.00
#
_symmetry.space_group_name_H-M   'P 1'
#
loop_
_entity.id
_entity.type
_entity.pdbx_description
1 polymer ?
#
loop_
_entity_poly.entity_id
_entity_poly.type
_entity_poly.pdbx_seq_one_letter_code
_entity_poly.pdbx_strand_id
1 'polypeptide(L)'
;MATYSPDLRRAKVWLVSVCLLVSSTTYADSMATGRDLIEKMSKATQGLTYTGAFVFAHDGELETMRIYHSYAEGVERERLVSLSGEAREIIRDAENVVCIWPSNKSVSVSRSTPKTPFPEFDADQLGQLAKLYRFKANGVDRVAGRKAQVVDISPLDNFRYGYRLWIDAETFLMLRSVMSDNRGAVIEQVMYTEIDYPESISIELLSASVEGERQEWVVDVDEHVEPETPDTDIPGVVNFSAPEGFTLMSDKVLMLPQDSVVRRLMYTDGLASMSVYIASSPDGGKSELQGISGMGAVHAFGAMQGNWHVTVVGEVPKSTVTMMGRSLTLAGR
;
A
#
# COMPACT_ATOMS: atom_id res chain seq x y z
N MET A 1 -70.88 -63.03 -8.11
CA MET A 1 -69.62 -63.00 -7.35
C MET A 1 -68.90 -61.76 -7.72
N ALA A 2 -68.94 -60.74 -6.87
CA ALA A 2 -68.36 -59.44 -7.08
C ALA A 2 -66.98 -59.40 -6.42
N THR A 3 -65.93 -58.98 -7.14
CA THR A 3 -64.63 -58.67 -6.61
C THR A 3 -64.43 -57.19 -6.72
N TYR A 4 -64.31 -56.58 -5.56
CA TYR A 4 -64.06 -55.20 -5.31
C TYR A 4 -62.58 -54.93 -5.46
N SER A 5 -62.23 -53.92 -6.24
CA SER A 5 -60.85 -53.34 -6.35
C SER A 5 -60.83 -51.94 -5.82
N PRO A 6 -60.00 -51.60 -4.84
CA PRO A 6 -59.94 -50.22 -4.35
C PRO A 6 -58.91 -49.42 -5.14
N ASP A 7 -59.31 -48.17 -5.42
CA ASP A 7 -58.61 -47.09 -6.06
C ASP A 7 -57.32 -46.66 -5.31
N LEU A 8 -56.22 -46.69 -6.02
CA LEU A 8 -54.90 -46.08 -5.65
C LEU A 8 -54.68 -44.79 -6.43
N ARG A 9 -55.39 -43.77 -6.06
CA ARG A 9 -55.08 -42.41 -6.53
C ARG A 9 -55.29 -41.41 -5.40
N ARG A 10 -54.20 -41.06 -4.69
CA ARG A 10 -53.98 -39.75 -3.97
C ARG A 10 -52.79 -39.87 -3.05
N ALA A 11 -51.57 -39.70 -3.59
CA ALA A 11 -50.40 -39.33 -2.83
C ALA A 11 -49.23 -38.97 -3.78
N LYS A 12 -49.34 -37.86 -4.50
CA LYS A 12 -48.19 -37.26 -5.20
C LYS A 12 -48.46 -35.77 -5.42
N VAL A 13 -48.47 -34.97 -4.40
CA VAL A 13 -48.28 -33.52 -4.48
C VAL A 13 -47.89 -33.06 -3.08
N TRP A 14 -46.61 -33.13 -2.70
CA TRP A 14 -46.02 -32.40 -1.58
C TRP A 14 -44.54 -32.75 -1.49
N LEU A 15 -43.73 -32.34 -2.49
CA LEU A 15 -42.29 -32.42 -2.40
C LEU A 15 -41.56 -31.56 -3.48
N VAL A 16 -42.03 -30.35 -3.72
CA VAL A 16 -41.33 -29.40 -4.64
C VAL A 16 -41.32 -27.97 -4.09
N SER A 17 -41.33 -27.74 -2.81
CA SER A 17 -41.36 -26.35 -2.31
C SER A 17 -40.36 -26.05 -1.19
N VAL A 18 -39.21 -26.72 -1.12
CA VAL A 18 -38.20 -26.48 -0.08
C VAL A 18 -36.79 -26.15 -0.63
N CYS A 19 -36.56 -26.14 -1.94
CA CYS A 19 -35.20 -25.94 -2.49
C CYS A 19 -34.87 -24.54 -2.98
N LEU A 20 -35.56 -23.47 -2.60
CA LEU A 20 -35.31 -22.10 -3.14
C LEU A 20 -34.93 -21.03 -2.11
N LEU A 21 -34.48 -21.41 -0.91
CA LEU A 21 -34.14 -20.44 0.13
C LEU A 21 -32.70 -20.55 0.68
N VAL A 22 -31.77 -21.20 -0.02
CA VAL A 22 -30.38 -21.36 0.51
C VAL A 22 -29.31 -20.56 -0.25
N SER A 23 -29.68 -19.77 -1.27
CA SER A 23 -28.66 -19.15 -2.14
C SER A 23 -28.23 -17.73 -1.75
N SER A 24 -28.78 -17.11 -0.73
CA SER A 24 -28.49 -15.70 -0.39
C SER A 24 -27.54 -15.49 0.80
N THR A 25 -27.25 -16.54 1.57
CA THR A 25 -26.41 -16.41 2.78
C THR A 25 -24.91 -16.52 2.49
N THR A 26 -24.50 -17.16 1.40
CA THR A 26 -23.08 -17.41 1.11
C THR A 26 -22.31 -16.17 0.68
N TYR A 27 -22.96 -15.17 0.06
CA TYR A 27 -22.26 -13.97 -0.41
C TYR A 27 -21.93 -12.99 0.73
N ALA A 28 -22.82 -12.80 1.67
CA ALA A 28 -22.59 -11.93 2.83
C ALA A 28 -21.54 -12.53 3.78
N ASP A 29 -21.55 -13.85 3.97
CA ASP A 29 -20.60 -14.56 4.84
C ASP A 29 -19.18 -14.52 4.23
N SER A 30 -19.03 -14.69 2.90
CA SER A 30 -17.72 -14.60 2.25
C SER A 30 -17.12 -13.18 2.26
N MET A 31 -17.95 -12.13 2.28
CA MET A 31 -17.47 -10.74 2.38
C MET A 31 -17.05 -10.40 3.81
N ALA A 32 -17.79 -10.84 4.81
CA ALA A 32 -17.42 -10.68 6.21
C ALA A 32 -16.10 -11.41 6.51
N THR A 33 -15.98 -12.65 6.03
CA THR A 33 -14.74 -13.44 6.17
C THR A 33 -13.53 -12.78 5.52
N GLY A 34 -13.69 -12.11 4.37
CA GLY A 34 -12.60 -11.36 3.73
C GLY A 34 -12.09 -10.23 4.61
N ARG A 35 -12.97 -9.42 5.20
CA ARG A 35 -12.60 -8.35 6.14
C ARG A 35 -11.94 -8.86 7.40
N ASP A 36 -12.49 -9.91 8.00
CA ASP A 36 -11.93 -10.52 9.22
C ASP A 36 -10.51 -11.02 8.98
N LEU A 37 -10.23 -11.56 7.79
CA LEU A 37 -8.89 -12.00 7.42
C LEU A 37 -7.92 -10.81 7.31
N ILE A 38 -8.33 -9.70 6.71
CA ILE A 38 -7.50 -8.48 6.62
C ILE A 38 -7.26 -7.88 8.01
N GLU A 39 -8.26 -7.85 8.89
CA GLU A 39 -8.08 -7.38 10.26
C GLU A 39 -7.06 -8.22 11.05
N LYS A 40 -7.17 -9.56 10.95
CA LYS A 40 -6.20 -10.47 11.57
C LYS A 40 -4.80 -10.30 10.98
N MET A 41 -4.71 -10.14 9.67
CA MET A 41 -3.45 -9.89 8.95
C MET A 41 -2.78 -8.60 9.43
N SER A 42 -3.52 -7.48 9.54
CA SER A 42 -2.99 -6.21 10.02
C SER A 42 -2.36 -6.35 11.42
N LYS A 43 -3.06 -7.02 12.34
CA LYS A 43 -2.54 -7.31 13.69
C LYS A 43 -1.32 -8.22 13.67
N ALA A 44 -1.30 -9.23 12.80
CA ALA A 44 -0.21 -10.19 12.69
C ALA A 44 1.07 -9.52 12.16
N THR A 45 0.95 -8.65 11.17
CA THR A 45 2.10 -7.93 10.58
C THR A 45 2.87 -7.14 11.64
N GLN A 46 2.18 -6.50 12.56
CA GLN A 46 2.78 -5.68 13.61
C GLN A 46 3.27 -6.49 14.83
N GLY A 47 2.60 -7.60 15.14
CA GLY A 47 2.78 -8.30 16.42
C GLY A 47 3.61 -9.59 16.34
N LEU A 48 3.98 -10.06 15.15
CA LEU A 48 4.75 -11.30 15.01
C LEU A 48 6.26 -11.05 14.98
N THR A 49 7.02 -12.03 15.50
CA THR A 49 8.46 -12.13 15.25
C THR A 49 8.67 -13.14 14.13
N TYR A 50 9.32 -12.71 13.03
CA TYR A 50 9.54 -13.58 11.86
C TYR A 50 10.81 -13.18 11.09
N THR A 51 11.34 -14.11 10.33
CA THR A 51 12.41 -13.89 9.35
C THR A 51 12.07 -14.61 8.06
N GLY A 52 12.49 -14.05 6.93
CA GLY A 52 12.20 -14.66 5.65
C GLY A 52 12.97 -14.05 4.49
N ALA A 53 12.86 -14.69 3.34
CA ALA A 53 13.30 -14.14 2.07
C ALA A 53 12.09 -13.96 1.15
N PHE A 54 12.05 -12.86 0.41
CA PHE A 54 10.98 -12.57 -0.54
C PHE A 54 11.52 -12.01 -1.84
N VAL A 55 10.71 -12.15 -2.89
CA VAL A 55 10.94 -11.54 -4.20
C VAL A 55 9.92 -10.43 -4.40
N PHE A 56 10.39 -9.27 -4.84
CA PHE A 56 9.57 -8.16 -5.28
C PHE A 56 9.74 -7.95 -6.77
N ALA A 57 8.63 -8.05 -7.51
CA ALA A 57 8.57 -7.85 -8.96
C ALA A 57 7.81 -6.55 -9.25
N HIS A 58 8.47 -5.62 -9.88
CA HIS A 58 7.92 -4.33 -10.30
C HIS A 58 8.66 -3.82 -11.55
N ASP A 59 7.99 -3.09 -12.42
CA ASP A 59 8.57 -2.47 -13.63
C ASP A 59 9.39 -3.41 -14.53
N GLY A 60 9.13 -4.73 -14.48
CA GLY A 60 9.90 -5.74 -15.20
C GLY A 60 11.20 -6.14 -14.49
N GLU A 61 11.48 -5.59 -13.33
CA GLU A 61 12.62 -5.94 -12.48
C GLU A 61 12.22 -6.93 -11.39
N LEU A 62 13.20 -7.66 -10.89
CA LEU A 62 13.08 -8.60 -9.78
C LEU A 62 14.12 -8.28 -8.72
N GLU A 63 13.65 -7.89 -7.55
CA GLU A 63 14.50 -7.73 -6.37
C GLU A 63 14.28 -8.88 -5.39
N THR A 64 15.35 -9.39 -4.79
CA THR A 64 15.27 -10.37 -3.73
C THR A 64 15.78 -9.75 -2.45
N MET A 65 15.02 -9.85 -1.38
CA MET A 65 15.34 -9.27 -0.08
C MET A 65 15.16 -10.27 1.05
N ARG A 66 15.91 -10.06 2.12
CA ARG A 66 15.74 -10.75 3.41
C ARG A 66 15.17 -9.78 4.43
N ILE A 67 14.20 -10.25 5.19
CA ILE A 67 13.59 -9.52 6.29
C ILE A 67 13.88 -10.18 7.63
N TYR A 68 14.16 -9.36 8.62
CA TYR A 68 14.16 -9.68 10.04
C TYR A 68 13.18 -8.74 10.73
N HIS A 69 12.12 -9.27 11.30
CA HIS A 69 11.09 -8.50 11.98
C HIS A 69 10.89 -9.02 13.39
N SER A 70 11.03 -8.16 14.37
CA SER A 70 10.90 -8.50 15.78
C SER A 70 9.91 -7.57 16.45
N TYR A 71 8.97 -8.17 17.19
CA TYR A 71 8.12 -7.46 18.12
C TYR A 71 8.38 -8.01 19.52
N ALA A 72 9.09 -7.25 20.33
CA ALA A 72 9.46 -7.65 21.69
C ALA A 72 9.29 -6.48 22.66
N GLU A 73 8.70 -6.76 23.83
CA GLU A 73 8.49 -5.76 24.92
C GLU A 73 7.71 -4.51 24.44
N GLY A 74 6.81 -4.66 23.46
CA GLY A 74 6.05 -3.55 22.89
C GLY A 74 6.82 -2.71 21.87
N VAL A 75 8.01 -3.12 21.47
CA VAL A 75 8.85 -2.42 20.48
C VAL A 75 8.97 -3.25 19.21
N GLU A 76 8.61 -2.64 18.10
CA GLU A 76 8.79 -3.19 16.75
C GLU A 76 10.15 -2.77 16.20
N ARG A 77 10.88 -3.73 15.62
CA ARG A 77 12.13 -3.50 14.88
C ARG A 77 12.14 -4.33 13.62
N GLU A 78 12.57 -3.73 12.54
CA GLU A 78 12.68 -4.39 11.25
C GLU A 78 14.02 -4.09 10.60
N ARG A 79 14.60 -5.09 9.94
CA ARG A 79 15.73 -4.92 9.03
C ARG A 79 15.45 -5.65 7.72
N LEU A 80 15.57 -4.92 6.61
CA LEU A 80 15.54 -5.44 5.26
C LEU A 80 16.96 -5.40 4.68
N VAL A 81 17.37 -6.48 4.01
CA VAL A 81 18.68 -6.60 3.35
C VAL A 81 18.46 -7.02 1.91
N SER A 82 18.97 -6.24 0.96
CA SER A 82 18.99 -6.63 -0.45
C SER A 82 19.89 -7.85 -0.66
N LEU A 83 19.36 -8.86 -1.35
CA LEU A 83 20.10 -10.08 -1.74
C LEU A 83 20.47 -10.09 -3.23
N SER A 84 19.91 -9.17 -4.02
CA SER A 84 20.19 -8.99 -5.44
C SER A 84 20.30 -7.51 -5.80
N GLY A 85 20.95 -7.19 -6.92
CA GLY A 85 21.14 -5.82 -7.35
C GLY A 85 22.12 -5.04 -6.48
N GLU A 86 21.88 -3.74 -6.30
CA GLU A 86 22.70 -2.90 -5.44
C GLU A 86 22.51 -3.29 -3.96
N ALA A 87 23.62 -3.41 -3.23
CA ALA A 87 23.58 -3.69 -1.80
C ALA A 87 22.88 -2.54 -1.07
N ARG A 88 21.82 -2.86 -0.33
CA ARG A 88 21.02 -1.90 0.43
C ARG A 88 20.51 -2.55 1.70
N GLU A 89 20.53 -1.80 2.79
CA GLU A 89 19.86 -2.16 4.04
C GLU A 89 18.88 -1.08 4.43
N ILE A 90 17.73 -1.50 4.95
CA ILE A 90 16.73 -0.62 5.53
C ILE A 90 16.48 -1.11 6.94
N ILE A 91 16.69 -0.23 7.93
CA ILE A 91 16.47 -0.54 9.32
C ILE A 91 15.39 0.39 9.82
N ARG A 92 14.38 -0.18 10.46
CA ARG A 92 13.26 0.56 11.02
C ARG A 92 13.13 0.25 12.51
N ASP A 93 12.95 1.28 13.29
CA ASP A 93 12.50 1.21 14.67
C ASP A 93 11.30 2.14 14.90
N ALA A 94 10.88 2.32 16.16
CA ALA A 94 9.71 3.13 16.49
C ALA A 94 9.84 4.62 16.10
N GLU A 95 11.05 5.13 15.89
CA GLU A 95 11.30 6.56 15.69
C GLU A 95 11.89 6.89 14.32
N ASN A 96 12.72 5.99 13.78
CA ASN A 96 13.54 6.28 12.61
C ASN A 96 13.51 5.17 11.58
N VAL A 97 13.74 5.58 10.35
CA VAL A 97 14.08 4.68 9.25
C VAL A 97 15.47 5.06 8.73
N VAL A 98 16.39 4.11 8.75
CA VAL A 98 17.75 4.26 8.30
C VAL A 98 17.94 3.44 7.03
N CYS A 99 18.22 4.10 5.92
CA CYS A 99 18.59 3.44 4.67
C CYS A 99 20.10 3.55 4.47
N ILE A 100 20.75 2.43 4.12
CA ILE A 100 22.19 2.31 3.99
C ILE A 100 22.51 1.77 2.60
N TRP A 101 23.41 2.46 1.88
CA TRP A 101 23.96 2.04 0.60
C TRP A 101 25.47 1.86 0.72
N PRO A 102 25.95 0.64 0.98
CA PRO A 102 27.37 0.37 1.20
C PRO A 102 28.27 0.72 0.00
N SER A 103 27.75 0.57 -1.24
CA SER A 103 28.48 0.82 -2.48
C SER A 103 28.96 2.27 -2.63
N ASN A 104 28.16 3.22 -2.21
CA ASN A 104 28.46 4.64 -2.27
C ASN A 104 28.72 5.29 -0.90
N LYS A 105 28.81 4.46 0.15
CA LYS A 105 29.02 4.90 1.54
C LYS A 105 28.03 5.98 1.98
N SER A 106 26.76 5.82 1.63
CA SER A 106 25.72 6.77 2.01
C SER A 106 24.72 6.17 3.00
N VAL A 107 24.25 7.02 3.90
CA VAL A 107 23.22 6.71 4.90
C VAL A 107 22.21 7.83 4.90
N SER A 108 20.94 7.49 4.76
CA SER A 108 19.83 8.41 4.96
C SER A 108 19.09 8.03 6.23
N VAL A 109 18.78 9.02 7.06
CA VAL A 109 17.98 8.85 8.27
C VAL A 109 16.75 9.71 8.15
N SER A 110 15.56 9.11 8.22
CA SER A 110 14.30 9.83 8.13
C SER A 110 13.33 9.37 9.23
N ARG A 111 12.40 10.24 9.60
CA ARG A 111 11.26 9.91 10.48
C ARG A 111 10.04 9.43 9.69
N SER A 112 10.10 9.54 8.37
CA SER A 112 9.04 9.04 7.50
C SER A 112 9.27 7.56 7.19
N THR A 113 8.20 6.78 7.25
CA THR A 113 8.24 5.37 6.89
C THR A 113 8.43 5.22 5.37
N PRO A 114 9.56 4.70 4.85
CA PRO A 114 9.63 4.29 3.47
C PRO A 114 8.55 3.25 3.21
N LYS A 115 7.92 3.29 2.04
CA LYS A 115 6.96 2.25 1.66
C LYS A 115 7.66 0.90 1.65
N THR A 116 7.06 -0.08 2.32
CA THR A 116 7.44 -1.47 2.17
C THR A 116 6.84 -2.03 0.88
N PRO A 117 7.43 -3.07 0.28
CA PRO A 117 6.80 -3.75 -0.86
C PRO A 117 5.45 -4.40 -0.52
N PHE A 118 5.15 -4.56 0.76
CA PHE A 118 3.89 -5.13 1.24
C PHE A 118 2.87 -4.01 1.48
N PRO A 119 1.62 -4.14 0.98
CA PRO A 119 0.57 -3.19 1.29
C PRO A 119 0.21 -3.23 2.78
N GLU A 120 0.13 -2.05 3.38
CA GLU A 120 -0.24 -1.90 4.78
C GLU A 120 -1.75 -1.63 4.91
N PHE A 121 -2.38 -2.30 5.86
CA PHE A 121 -3.80 -2.14 6.16
C PHE A 121 -3.97 -1.75 7.62
N ASP A 122 -4.59 -0.61 7.85
CA ASP A 122 -4.99 -0.18 9.19
C ASP A 122 -6.33 -0.83 9.55
N ALA A 123 -6.33 -1.64 10.60
CA ALA A 123 -7.52 -2.33 11.08
C ALA A 123 -8.67 -1.36 11.42
N ASP A 124 -8.35 -0.18 11.96
CA ASP A 124 -9.34 0.83 12.35
C ASP A 124 -9.99 1.51 11.13
N GLN A 125 -9.31 1.52 9.99
CA GLN A 125 -9.81 2.11 8.75
C GLN A 125 -10.58 1.14 7.86
N LEU A 126 -10.62 -0.16 8.15
CA LEU A 126 -11.30 -1.18 7.34
C LEU A 126 -12.79 -0.87 7.11
N GLY A 127 -13.45 -0.19 8.06
CA GLY A 127 -14.84 0.26 7.92
C GLY A 127 -15.03 1.30 6.82
N GLN A 128 -14.07 2.20 6.63
CA GLN A 128 -14.07 3.21 5.58
C GLN A 128 -13.64 2.58 4.25
N LEU A 129 -12.59 1.75 4.26
CA LEU A 129 -12.14 1.03 3.07
C LEU A 129 -13.24 0.15 2.47
N ALA A 130 -14.12 -0.44 3.26
CA ALA A 130 -15.25 -1.23 2.78
C ALA A 130 -16.31 -0.43 1.99
N LYS A 131 -16.26 0.90 2.03
CA LYS A 131 -17.09 1.76 1.17
C LYS A 131 -16.47 1.98 -0.21
N LEU A 132 -15.16 1.77 -0.34
CA LEU A 132 -14.34 2.05 -1.52
C LEU A 132 -13.86 0.77 -2.20
N TYR A 133 -13.75 -0.33 -1.45
CA TYR A 133 -13.26 -1.62 -1.91
C TYR A 133 -14.18 -2.76 -1.48
N ARG A 134 -14.26 -3.79 -2.32
CA ARG A 134 -14.90 -5.07 -2.01
C ARG A 134 -13.85 -6.06 -1.56
N PHE A 135 -14.03 -6.62 -0.37
CA PHE A 135 -13.20 -7.67 0.20
C PHE A 135 -13.89 -9.02 0.00
N LYS A 136 -13.25 -9.96 -0.70
CA LYS A 136 -13.82 -11.28 -1.00
C LYS A 136 -12.81 -12.38 -0.70
N ALA A 137 -13.16 -13.31 0.20
CA ALA A 137 -12.41 -14.54 0.36
C ALA A 137 -12.50 -15.37 -0.95
N ASN A 138 -11.35 -15.84 -1.46
CA ASN A 138 -11.23 -16.50 -2.75
C ASN A 138 -10.46 -17.83 -2.66
N GLY A 139 -10.81 -18.65 -1.67
CA GLY A 139 -10.30 -20.01 -1.51
C GLY A 139 -8.94 -20.08 -0.79
N VAL A 140 -8.21 -21.13 -1.08
CA VAL A 140 -6.96 -21.49 -0.40
C VAL A 140 -5.91 -21.83 -1.44
N ASP A 141 -4.65 -21.47 -1.16
CA ASP A 141 -3.48 -21.73 -2.00
C ASP A 141 -2.27 -22.08 -1.12
N ARG A 142 -1.08 -22.19 -1.71
CA ARG A 142 0.16 -22.48 -1.02
C ARG A 142 1.25 -21.47 -1.41
N VAL A 143 1.88 -20.83 -0.40
CA VAL A 143 3.00 -19.89 -0.57
C VAL A 143 4.08 -20.23 0.45
N ALA A 144 5.34 -20.19 0.05
CA ALA A 144 6.50 -20.52 0.91
C ALA A 144 6.33 -21.83 1.71
N GLY A 145 5.74 -22.84 1.08
CA GLY A 145 5.46 -24.13 1.72
C GLY A 145 4.25 -24.15 2.66
N ARG A 146 3.60 -23.02 2.95
CA ARG A 146 2.52 -22.84 3.92
C ARG A 146 1.16 -22.75 3.24
N LYS A 147 0.11 -23.17 3.95
CA LYS A 147 -1.29 -22.99 3.51
C LYS A 147 -1.67 -21.52 3.68
N ALA A 148 -2.21 -20.90 2.64
CA ALA A 148 -2.62 -19.51 2.65
C ALA A 148 -4.09 -19.37 2.26
N GLN A 149 -4.81 -18.48 2.94
CA GLN A 149 -6.15 -18.04 2.56
C GLN A 149 -6.02 -16.88 1.57
N VAL A 150 -6.80 -16.92 0.49
CA VAL A 150 -6.74 -15.90 -0.56
C VAL A 150 -7.86 -14.88 -0.36
N VAL A 151 -7.51 -13.59 -0.42
CA VAL A 151 -8.47 -12.49 -0.36
C VAL A 151 -8.28 -11.58 -1.56
N ASP A 152 -9.35 -11.35 -2.32
CA ASP A 152 -9.39 -10.33 -3.36
C ASP A 152 -9.92 -9.01 -2.79
N ILE A 153 -9.21 -7.92 -3.05
CA ILE A 153 -9.59 -6.56 -2.70
C ILE A 153 -9.75 -5.79 -4.00
N SER A 154 -11.00 -5.57 -4.38
CA SER A 154 -11.34 -4.93 -5.66
C SER A 154 -11.90 -3.54 -5.42
N PRO A 155 -11.35 -2.48 -6.05
CA PRO A 155 -11.92 -1.15 -5.96
C PRO A 155 -13.32 -1.12 -6.57
N LEU A 156 -14.17 -0.23 -6.06
CA LEU A 156 -15.53 0.00 -6.57
C LEU A 156 -15.55 1.03 -7.71
N ASP A 157 -14.41 1.66 -7.99
CA ASP A 157 -14.23 2.64 -9.07
C ASP A 157 -12.96 2.35 -9.89
N ASN A 158 -12.56 3.29 -10.77
CA ASN A 158 -11.38 3.17 -11.64
C ASN A 158 -10.22 4.08 -11.19
N PHE A 159 -10.26 4.58 -9.97
CA PHE A 159 -9.29 5.53 -9.45
C PHE A 159 -8.25 4.89 -8.51
N ARG A 160 -8.34 3.58 -8.32
CA ARG A 160 -7.54 2.78 -7.40
C ARG A 160 -7.08 1.49 -8.03
N TYR A 161 -5.99 0.93 -7.51
CA TYR A 161 -5.58 -0.44 -7.84
C TYR A 161 -6.30 -1.46 -6.98
N GLY A 162 -6.39 -2.68 -7.48
CA GLY A 162 -6.88 -3.83 -6.74
C GLY A 162 -5.72 -4.69 -6.23
N TYR A 163 -6.01 -5.50 -5.21
CA TYR A 163 -5.04 -6.42 -4.62
C TYR A 163 -5.60 -7.83 -4.55
N ARG A 164 -4.71 -8.81 -4.68
CA ARG A 164 -4.94 -10.18 -4.25
C ARG A 164 -3.89 -10.54 -3.24
N LEU A 165 -4.33 -10.96 -2.05
CA LEU A 165 -3.47 -11.27 -0.93
C LEU A 165 -3.55 -12.74 -0.58
N TRP A 166 -2.42 -13.35 -0.22
CA TRP A 166 -2.31 -14.69 0.33
C TRP A 166 -1.88 -14.57 1.79
N ILE A 167 -2.76 -14.93 2.69
CA ILE A 167 -2.63 -14.77 4.13
C ILE A 167 -2.40 -16.15 4.74
N ASP A 168 -1.33 -16.33 5.51
CA ASP A 168 -1.02 -17.57 6.20
C ASP A 168 -2.22 -18.05 7.03
N ALA A 169 -2.61 -19.30 6.88
CA ALA A 169 -3.78 -19.85 7.53
C ALA A 169 -3.62 -20.05 9.06
N GLU A 170 -2.38 -20.03 9.57
CA GLU A 170 -2.05 -20.25 10.98
C GLU A 170 -1.66 -18.95 11.68
N THR A 171 -0.75 -18.18 11.09
CA THR A 171 -0.18 -16.98 11.70
C THR A 171 -0.86 -15.69 11.26
N PHE A 172 -1.64 -15.72 10.18
CA PHE A 172 -2.26 -14.58 9.51
C PHE A 172 -1.27 -13.58 8.90
N LEU A 173 0.04 -13.87 8.83
CA LEU A 173 0.98 -13.03 8.11
C LEU A 173 0.67 -13.07 6.61
N MET A 174 0.81 -11.93 5.93
CA MET A 174 0.70 -11.86 4.47
C MET A 174 1.94 -12.52 3.84
N LEU A 175 1.74 -13.58 3.05
CA LEU A 175 2.81 -14.32 2.39
C LEU A 175 3.04 -13.87 0.94
N ARG A 176 2.02 -13.30 0.31
CA ARG A 176 2.08 -12.79 -1.06
C ARG A 176 1.07 -11.68 -1.26
N SER A 177 1.44 -10.67 -2.03
CA SER A 177 0.54 -9.65 -2.57
C SER A 177 0.75 -9.50 -4.06
N VAL A 178 -0.34 -9.31 -4.80
CA VAL A 178 -0.35 -8.93 -6.22
C VAL A 178 -1.22 -7.69 -6.35
N MET A 179 -0.63 -6.61 -6.84
CA MET A 179 -1.34 -5.39 -7.24
C MET A 179 -1.68 -5.48 -8.71
N SER A 180 -2.90 -5.09 -9.08
CA SER A 180 -3.35 -5.09 -10.47
C SER A 180 -4.20 -3.86 -10.80
N ASP A 181 -4.18 -3.49 -12.09
CA ASP A 181 -5.07 -2.46 -12.61
C ASP A 181 -6.52 -2.98 -12.76
N ASN A 182 -7.42 -2.09 -13.18
CA ASN A 182 -8.84 -2.39 -13.38
C ASN A 182 -9.13 -3.35 -14.56
N ARG A 183 -8.11 -3.71 -15.35
CA ARG A 183 -8.18 -4.71 -16.43
C ARG A 183 -7.61 -6.06 -15.99
N GLY A 184 -7.06 -6.13 -14.77
CA GLY A 184 -6.42 -7.31 -14.22
C GLY A 184 -4.96 -7.49 -14.63
N ALA A 185 -4.33 -6.48 -15.28
CA ALA A 185 -2.90 -6.52 -15.55
C ALA A 185 -2.13 -6.35 -14.23
N VAL A 186 -1.19 -7.27 -13.99
CA VAL A 186 -0.32 -7.22 -12.81
C VAL A 186 0.65 -6.06 -12.96
N ILE A 187 0.72 -5.22 -11.93
CA ILE A 187 1.61 -4.06 -11.85
C ILE A 187 2.80 -4.39 -10.96
N GLU A 188 2.53 -4.90 -9.77
CA GLU A 188 3.54 -5.28 -8.78
C GLU A 188 3.16 -6.59 -8.09
N GLN A 189 4.16 -7.30 -7.64
CA GLN A 189 3.99 -8.52 -6.87
C GLN A 189 5.11 -8.66 -5.86
N VAL A 190 4.76 -9.01 -4.62
CA VAL A 190 5.69 -9.45 -3.59
C VAL A 190 5.30 -10.83 -3.11
N MET A 191 6.29 -11.71 -2.88
CA MET A 191 6.04 -13.08 -2.44
C MET A 191 7.21 -13.60 -1.61
N TYR A 192 6.92 -14.11 -0.42
CA TYR A 192 7.88 -14.87 0.36
C TYR A 192 8.24 -16.16 -0.35
N THR A 193 9.53 -16.44 -0.44
CA THR A 193 10.08 -17.73 -0.89
C THR A 193 10.39 -18.64 0.30
N GLU A 194 10.70 -18.03 1.44
CA GLU A 194 11.03 -18.66 2.71
C GLU A 194 10.49 -17.79 3.85
N ILE A 195 9.95 -18.41 4.90
CA ILE A 195 9.43 -17.72 6.08
C ILE A 195 9.54 -18.63 7.31
N ASP A 196 10.10 -18.10 8.39
CA ASP A 196 10.25 -18.75 9.69
C ASP A 196 9.74 -17.85 10.81
N TYR A 197 9.28 -18.45 11.90
CA TYR A 197 8.72 -17.76 13.05
C TYR A 197 9.50 -18.16 14.32
N PRO A 198 10.72 -17.60 14.53
CA PRO A 198 11.50 -17.86 15.73
C PRO A 198 10.86 -17.19 16.97
N GLU A 199 11.13 -17.71 18.15
CA GLU A 199 10.70 -17.08 19.41
C GLU A 199 11.33 -15.71 19.63
N SER A 200 12.55 -15.50 19.14
CA SER A 200 13.28 -14.23 19.21
C SER A 200 14.30 -14.10 18.09
N ILE A 201 14.66 -12.87 17.77
CA ILE A 201 15.74 -12.53 16.82
C ILE A 201 16.81 -11.75 17.59
N SER A 202 18.07 -12.11 17.41
CA SER A 202 19.17 -11.43 18.08
C SER A 202 19.32 -9.99 17.58
N ILE A 203 19.77 -9.09 18.45
CA ILE A 203 19.89 -7.65 18.12
C ILE A 203 20.90 -7.41 17.00
N GLU A 204 21.89 -8.28 16.84
CA GLU A 204 22.89 -8.20 15.78
C GLU A 204 22.25 -8.37 14.38
N LEU A 205 21.23 -9.24 14.28
CA LEU A 205 20.47 -9.43 13.04
C LEU A 205 19.52 -8.27 12.73
N LEU A 206 19.14 -7.48 13.74
CA LEU A 206 18.27 -6.30 13.61
C LEU A 206 19.07 -4.99 13.46
N SER A 207 20.39 -5.06 13.60
CA SER A 207 21.29 -3.92 13.50
C SER A 207 21.96 -3.84 12.12
N ALA A 208 22.47 -2.67 11.76
CA ALA A 208 23.22 -2.47 10.53
C ALA A 208 24.44 -3.38 10.46
N SER A 209 24.69 -3.99 9.29
CA SER A 209 25.91 -4.80 9.08
C SER A 209 27.14 -3.97 8.76
N VAL A 210 27.02 -2.65 8.75
CA VAL A 210 28.11 -1.76 8.35
C VAL A 210 29.17 -1.69 9.42
N GLU A 211 30.31 -2.31 9.14
CA GLU A 211 31.57 -2.12 9.86
C GLU A 211 32.35 -0.98 9.17
N GLY A 212 32.60 0.11 9.87
CA GLY A 212 33.41 1.23 9.38
C GLY A 212 33.31 2.45 10.28
N GLU A 213 34.35 3.30 10.28
CA GLU A 213 34.32 4.57 11.00
C GLU A 213 33.29 5.51 10.34
N ARG A 214 32.32 5.99 11.12
CA ARG A 214 31.23 6.92 10.69
C ARG A 214 31.74 8.16 9.94
N GLN A 215 32.98 8.49 10.05
CA GLN A 215 33.58 9.68 9.43
C GLN A 215 33.75 9.59 7.90
N GLU A 216 33.62 8.40 7.30
CA GLU A 216 33.72 8.23 5.84
C GLU A 216 32.36 8.20 5.12
N TRP A 217 31.23 8.28 5.86
CA TRP A 217 29.88 8.11 5.31
C TRP A 217 29.21 9.46 5.13
N VAL A 218 28.55 9.64 3.98
CA VAL A 218 27.64 10.76 3.76
C VAL A 218 26.31 10.43 4.48
N VAL A 219 26.03 11.19 5.53
CA VAL A 219 24.78 11.04 6.30
C VAL A 219 23.83 12.16 5.89
N ASP A 220 22.74 11.77 5.24
CA ASP A 220 21.62 12.66 4.96
C ASP A 220 20.57 12.43 6.06
N VAL A 221 20.44 13.39 6.95
CA VAL A 221 19.41 13.39 7.99
C VAL A 221 18.27 14.24 7.47
N ASP A 222 17.16 13.60 7.17
CA ASP A 222 15.90 14.29 6.91
C ASP A 222 15.40 14.89 8.25
N GLU A 223 16.11 15.92 8.73
CA GLU A 223 15.60 16.77 9.77
C GLU A 223 14.38 17.49 9.19
N HIS A 224 13.20 16.90 9.41
CA HIS A 224 11.97 17.67 9.32
C HIS A 224 12.01 18.73 10.43
N VAL A 225 12.81 19.74 10.21
CA VAL A 225 12.56 21.05 10.85
C VAL A 225 11.18 21.42 10.31
N GLU A 226 10.15 21.37 11.17
CA GLU A 226 8.92 22.08 10.85
C GLU A 226 9.37 23.54 10.65
N PRO A 227 9.42 24.05 9.43
CA PRO A 227 9.74 25.44 9.26
C PRO A 227 8.64 26.20 10.02
N GLU A 228 9.03 27.12 10.90
CA GLU A 228 8.16 28.23 11.26
C GLU A 228 7.57 28.68 9.93
N THR A 229 6.25 28.56 9.75
CA THR A 229 5.55 28.76 8.47
C THR A 229 6.21 29.93 7.76
N PRO A 230 7.04 29.73 6.74
CA PRO A 230 7.64 30.83 6.04
C PRO A 230 6.46 31.65 5.51
N ASP A 231 6.53 32.97 5.66
CA ASP A 231 5.58 33.88 5.01
C ASP A 231 5.78 33.72 3.50
N THR A 232 5.19 32.66 2.95
CA THR A 232 5.40 32.26 1.57
C THR A 232 4.19 32.70 0.77
N ASP A 233 4.47 33.40 -0.31
CA ASP A 233 3.51 33.81 -1.34
C ASP A 233 2.89 32.62 -2.13
N ILE A 234 3.04 31.34 -1.66
CA ILE A 234 2.50 30.18 -2.35
C ILE A 234 0.97 30.24 -2.33
N PRO A 235 0.31 30.25 -3.50
CA PRO A 235 -1.13 30.43 -3.57
C PRO A 235 -1.88 29.29 -2.90
N GLY A 236 -3.02 29.63 -2.31
CA GLY A 236 -3.98 28.65 -1.84
C GLY A 236 -4.60 27.86 -3.00
N VAL A 237 -5.08 26.65 -2.71
CA VAL A 237 -5.89 25.89 -3.65
C VAL A 237 -7.33 26.35 -3.55
N VAL A 238 -7.93 26.81 -4.67
CA VAL A 238 -9.31 27.30 -4.72
C VAL A 238 -10.27 26.18 -5.09
N ASN A 239 -9.91 25.39 -6.10
CA ASN A 239 -10.66 24.22 -6.52
C ASN A 239 -9.76 23.02 -6.62
N PHE A 240 -10.25 21.89 -6.11
CA PHE A 240 -9.58 20.62 -6.20
C PHE A 240 -10.62 19.51 -6.05
N SER A 241 -10.63 18.57 -6.99
CA SER A 241 -11.47 17.37 -6.94
C SER A 241 -10.60 16.15 -6.76
N ALA A 242 -10.66 15.54 -5.58
CA ALA A 242 -10.15 14.20 -5.36
C ALA A 242 -11.26 13.17 -5.62
N PRO A 243 -10.95 11.93 -6.01
CA PRO A 243 -11.93 10.86 -6.05
C PRO A 243 -12.57 10.65 -4.67
N GLU A 244 -13.80 10.13 -4.65
CA GLU A 244 -14.50 9.82 -3.41
C GLU A 244 -13.61 8.98 -2.47
N GLY A 245 -13.59 9.34 -1.19
CA GLY A 245 -12.82 8.65 -0.15
C GLY A 245 -11.38 9.13 0.04
N PHE A 246 -10.80 9.88 -0.91
CA PHE A 246 -9.52 10.52 -0.66
C PHE A 246 -9.69 11.76 0.22
N THR A 247 -9.03 11.78 1.36
CA THR A 247 -9.06 12.87 2.33
C THR A 247 -7.69 13.51 2.48
N LEU A 248 -7.65 14.83 2.72
CA LEU A 248 -6.42 15.56 3.00
C LEU A 248 -5.87 15.12 4.36
N MET A 249 -4.66 14.57 4.37
CA MET A 249 -3.95 14.14 5.57
C MET A 249 -2.94 15.17 6.06
N SER A 250 -2.33 15.90 5.13
CA SER A 250 -1.26 16.84 5.46
C SER A 250 -1.23 17.96 4.42
N ASP A 251 -1.02 19.18 4.90
CA ASP A 251 -0.76 20.38 4.10
C ASP A 251 0.45 21.08 4.74
N LYS A 252 1.61 20.96 4.10
CA LYS A 252 2.88 21.48 4.63
C LYS A 252 3.61 22.28 3.57
N VAL A 253 4.32 23.30 4.02
CA VAL A 253 5.32 24.01 3.23
C VAL A 253 6.67 23.40 3.56
N LEU A 254 7.39 22.95 2.55
CA LEU A 254 8.69 22.30 2.65
C LEU A 254 9.75 23.24 2.07
N MET A 255 10.89 23.31 2.73
CA MET A 255 12.08 23.98 2.19
C MET A 255 12.97 22.89 1.56
N LEU A 256 13.22 23.00 0.27
CA LEU A 256 14.11 22.11 -0.46
C LEU A 256 15.51 22.71 -0.56
N PRO A 257 16.55 21.94 -0.92
CA PRO A 257 17.88 22.45 -1.19
C PRO A 257 17.84 23.65 -2.16
N GLN A 258 18.76 24.61 -2.01
CA GLN A 258 18.84 25.85 -2.79
C GLN A 258 17.70 26.87 -2.50
N ASP A 259 17.16 26.86 -1.27
CA ASP A 259 16.10 27.75 -0.79
C ASP A 259 14.80 27.69 -1.61
N SER A 260 14.58 26.58 -2.29
CA SER A 260 13.35 26.34 -3.03
C SER A 260 12.22 25.96 -2.08
N VAL A 261 11.11 26.67 -2.13
CA VAL A 261 9.95 26.44 -1.25
C VAL A 261 8.84 25.77 -2.03
N VAL A 262 8.31 24.68 -1.46
CA VAL A 262 7.26 23.85 -2.09
C VAL A 262 6.15 23.59 -1.09
N ARG A 263 4.89 23.83 -1.46
CA ARG A 263 3.74 23.38 -0.70
C ARG A 263 3.40 21.96 -1.11
N ARG A 264 3.28 21.05 -0.14
CA ARG A 264 2.87 19.67 -0.33
C ARG A 264 1.55 19.40 0.38
N LEU A 265 0.55 18.95 -0.39
CA LEU A 265 -0.69 18.40 0.14
C LEU A 265 -0.67 16.88 -0.07
N MET A 266 -0.95 16.13 0.97
CA MET A 266 -1.01 14.67 0.91
C MET A 266 -2.43 14.18 1.13
N TYR A 267 -2.90 13.34 0.22
CA TYR A 267 -4.23 12.73 0.24
C TYR A 267 -4.11 11.21 0.35
N THR A 268 -5.00 10.59 1.10
CA THR A 268 -5.13 9.14 1.18
C THR A 268 -6.58 8.71 1.29
N ASP A 269 -6.87 7.50 0.85
CA ASP A 269 -8.14 6.80 1.12
C ASP A 269 -8.00 5.73 2.22
N GLY A 270 -6.79 5.63 2.83
CA GLY A 270 -6.41 4.63 3.81
C GLY A 270 -5.61 3.45 3.23
N LEU A 271 -5.54 3.29 1.91
CA LEU A 271 -4.73 2.27 1.23
C LEU A 271 -3.86 2.89 0.12
N ALA A 272 -4.45 3.71 -0.73
CA ALA A 272 -3.73 4.46 -1.74
C ALA A 272 -3.40 5.87 -1.25
N SER A 273 -2.28 6.45 -1.69
CA SER A 273 -1.87 7.80 -1.34
C SER A 273 -1.37 8.59 -2.55
N MET A 274 -1.57 9.90 -2.49
CA MET A 274 -1.13 10.87 -3.50
C MET A 274 -0.62 12.13 -2.84
N SER A 275 0.37 12.76 -3.47
CA SER A 275 0.87 14.08 -3.09
C SER A 275 0.66 15.09 -4.21
N VAL A 276 0.29 16.31 -3.83
CA VAL A 276 0.24 17.46 -4.72
C VAL A 276 1.35 18.40 -4.30
N TYR A 277 2.23 18.74 -5.23
CA TYR A 277 3.31 19.69 -5.03
C TYR A 277 3.02 20.96 -5.81
N ILE A 278 3.18 22.12 -5.17
CA ILE A 278 3.02 23.44 -5.77
C ILE A 278 4.33 24.18 -5.55
N ALA A 279 5.07 24.45 -6.62
CA ALA A 279 6.36 25.10 -6.60
C ALA A 279 6.38 26.31 -7.53
N SER A 280 7.17 27.34 -7.21
CA SER A 280 7.42 28.45 -8.13
C SER A 280 8.27 27.98 -9.31
N SER A 281 7.89 28.36 -10.52
CA SER A 281 8.62 28.06 -11.76
C SER A 281 8.74 29.32 -12.63
N PRO A 282 9.70 30.20 -12.31
CA PRO A 282 9.83 31.50 -12.99
C PRO A 282 10.29 31.40 -14.44
N ASP A 283 10.86 30.26 -14.86
CA ASP A 283 11.27 29.98 -16.24
C ASP A 283 10.12 29.49 -17.16
N GLY A 284 8.87 29.48 -16.63
CA GLY A 284 7.69 29.03 -17.32
C GLY A 284 7.62 27.51 -17.50
N GLY A 285 8.28 26.75 -16.63
CA GLY A 285 8.21 25.29 -16.55
C GLY A 285 8.98 24.55 -17.66
N LYS A 286 10.03 25.16 -18.19
CA LYS A 286 10.82 24.54 -19.28
C LYS A 286 11.51 23.24 -18.88
N SER A 287 11.89 23.13 -17.60
CA SER A 287 12.53 21.95 -17.01
C SER A 287 11.56 21.06 -16.23
N GLU A 288 10.30 21.45 -16.15
CA GLU A 288 9.29 20.80 -15.31
C GLU A 288 8.50 19.75 -16.09
N LEU A 289 7.93 18.79 -15.35
CA LEU A 289 7.02 17.80 -15.92
C LEU A 289 5.79 18.50 -16.53
N GLN A 290 5.56 18.31 -17.83
CA GLN A 290 4.35 18.74 -18.52
C GLN A 290 3.55 17.53 -19.00
N GLY A 291 2.29 17.41 -18.56
CA GLY A 291 1.44 16.27 -18.88
C GLY A 291 1.65 15.10 -17.94
N ILE A 292 1.53 13.87 -18.46
CA ILE A 292 1.56 12.64 -17.66
C ILE A 292 2.87 11.88 -17.84
N SER A 293 3.39 11.35 -16.73
CA SER A 293 4.48 10.40 -16.66
C SER A 293 4.10 9.24 -15.73
N GLY A 294 4.84 8.14 -15.78
CA GLY A 294 4.62 7.02 -14.86
C GLY A 294 5.68 5.96 -14.97
N MET A 295 5.92 5.28 -13.87
CA MET A 295 6.83 4.16 -13.70
C MET A 295 6.16 3.18 -12.74
N GLY A 296 5.86 1.96 -13.21
CA GLY A 296 5.14 0.94 -12.45
C GLY A 296 3.77 1.42 -11.93
N ALA A 297 3.58 1.29 -10.64
CA ALA A 297 2.38 1.73 -9.96
C ALA A 297 2.27 3.25 -9.81
N VAL A 298 3.42 3.96 -9.84
CA VAL A 298 3.47 5.41 -9.61
C VAL A 298 3.21 6.18 -10.88
N HIS A 299 2.26 7.11 -10.83
CA HIS A 299 2.00 8.05 -11.91
C HIS A 299 2.09 9.48 -11.41
N ALA A 300 2.52 10.37 -12.30
CA ALA A 300 2.59 11.80 -12.06
C ALA A 300 1.92 12.58 -13.19
N PHE A 301 1.29 13.69 -12.85
CA PHE A 301 0.75 14.68 -13.80
C PHE A 301 1.27 16.05 -13.43
N GLY A 302 1.90 16.74 -14.38
CA GLY A 302 2.43 18.09 -14.20
C GLY A 302 1.74 19.11 -15.09
N ALA A 303 1.53 20.31 -14.58
CA ALA A 303 0.98 21.44 -15.34
C ALA A 303 1.41 22.79 -14.76
N MET A 304 1.54 23.79 -15.63
CA MET A 304 1.73 25.16 -15.22
C MET A 304 0.41 25.89 -14.95
N GLN A 305 0.38 26.69 -13.89
CA GLN A 305 -0.69 27.64 -13.58
C GLN A 305 -0.08 29.01 -13.26
N GLY A 306 0.01 29.87 -14.25
CA GLY A 306 0.78 31.10 -14.16
C GLY A 306 2.27 30.81 -13.96
N ASN A 307 2.86 31.31 -12.89
CA ASN A 307 4.26 31.08 -12.53
C ASN A 307 4.46 29.89 -11.58
N TRP A 308 3.42 29.09 -11.38
CA TRP A 308 3.44 27.96 -10.47
C TRP A 308 3.39 26.66 -11.25
N HIS A 309 4.27 25.74 -10.92
CA HIS A 309 4.21 24.36 -11.37
C HIS A 309 3.48 23.51 -10.35
N VAL A 310 2.47 22.77 -10.82
CA VAL A 310 1.69 21.83 -10.01
C VAL A 310 2.04 20.42 -10.46
N THR A 311 2.46 19.58 -9.53
CA THR A 311 2.67 18.15 -9.78
C THR A 311 1.77 17.34 -8.85
N VAL A 312 0.96 16.45 -9.42
CA VAL A 312 0.22 15.41 -8.69
C VAL A 312 0.92 14.09 -8.93
N VAL A 313 1.35 13.41 -7.88
CA VAL A 313 2.05 12.12 -7.97
C VAL A 313 1.50 11.15 -6.93
N GLY A 314 1.35 9.87 -7.31
CA GLY A 314 0.89 8.84 -6.39
C GLY A 314 0.88 7.45 -7.01
N GLU A 315 0.74 6.46 -6.15
CA GLU A 315 0.58 5.05 -6.49
C GLU A 315 -0.89 4.76 -6.80
N VAL A 316 -1.32 5.31 -7.91
CA VAL A 316 -2.71 5.27 -8.39
C VAL A 316 -2.73 5.24 -9.91
N PRO A 317 -3.85 4.83 -10.55
CA PRO A 317 -4.01 4.85 -12.00
C PRO A 317 -3.76 6.24 -12.61
N LYS A 318 -3.30 6.26 -13.87
CA LYS A 318 -3.09 7.49 -14.67
C LYS A 318 -4.29 8.42 -14.68
N SER A 319 -5.50 7.85 -14.73
CA SER A 319 -6.77 8.60 -14.69
C SER A 319 -6.88 9.46 -13.44
N THR A 320 -6.41 8.96 -12.32
CA THR A 320 -6.52 9.62 -11.00
C THR A 320 -5.65 10.87 -10.93
N VAL A 321 -4.36 10.75 -11.19
CA VAL A 321 -3.44 11.92 -11.19
C VAL A 321 -3.83 12.94 -12.26
N THR A 322 -4.33 12.48 -13.41
CA THR A 322 -4.80 13.38 -14.49
C THR A 322 -6.05 14.14 -14.09
N MET A 323 -7.04 13.46 -13.50
CA MET A 323 -8.27 14.08 -13.04
C MET A 323 -7.97 15.13 -11.96
N MET A 324 -7.18 14.76 -10.94
CA MET A 324 -6.82 15.64 -9.86
C MET A 324 -6.04 16.86 -10.35
N GLY A 325 -4.98 16.66 -11.15
CA GLY A 325 -4.15 17.75 -11.65
C GLY A 325 -4.91 18.72 -12.57
N ARG A 326 -5.86 18.23 -13.36
CA ARG A 326 -6.72 19.09 -14.19
C ARG A 326 -7.81 19.84 -13.42
N SER A 327 -8.26 19.27 -12.30
CA SER A 327 -9.28 19.93 -11.46
C SER A 327 -8.69 20.99 -10.55
N LEU A 328 -7.39 20.92 -10.26
CA LEU A 328 -6.72 21.84 -9.35
C LEU A 328 -6.68 23.25 -9.97
N THR A 329 -7.08 24.22 -9.19
CA THR A 329 -6.96 25.65 -9.53
C THR A 329 -6.39 26.40 -8.35
N LEU A 330 -5.35 27.18 -8.60
CA LEU A 330 -4.73 28.03 -7.61
C LEU A 330 -5.45 29.36 -7.49
N ALA A 331 -5.38 29.99 -6.30
CA ALA A 331 -5.87 31.33 -6.11
C ALA A 331 -5.12 32.28 -7.05
N GLY A 332 -5.85 32.97 -7.93
CA GLY A 332 -5.28 34.06 -8.71
C GLY A 332 -4.94 35.25 -7.79
N ARG A 333 -3.84 35.91 -8.04
CA ARG A 333 -3.63 37.27 -7.56
C ARG A 333 -4.32 38.28 -8.46
#